data_ea04406b7e72e7b4dfd9af829bfb289b
#
_entry.id   ea04406b7e72e7b4dfd9af829bfb289b
#
_cell.length_a   1.000
_cell.length_b   1.000
_cell.length_c   1.000
_cell.angle_alpha   90.00
_cell.angle_beta   90.00
_cell.angle_gamma   90.00
#
_symmetry.space_group_name_H-M   'P 1'
#
loop_
_entity.id
_entity.type
_entity.pdbx_description
1 polymer ?
#
loop_
_entity_poly.entity_id
_entity_poly.type
_entity_poly.pdbx_seq_one_letter_code
_entity_poly.pdbx_strand_id
1 'polypeptide(L)'
;MLARIDAGTAPTILDVRSRWEFAAGHVPGAVHIPFWTLPARVTEISGPRADPIVVYCGHGPRAYAAGIVLRAAGFRHVTYLEGHMQKWRQAGLRQAVGGSR
;
A
#
# COMPACT_ATOMS: atom_id res chain seq x y z
N MET A 1 -5.87 10.24 5.98
CA MET A 1 -5.68 9.54 4.67
C MET A 1 -6.96 9.42 3.87
N LEU A 2 -8.07 8.99 4.46
CA LEU A 2 -9.33 8.82 3.73
C LEU A 2 -9.83 10.14 3.10
N ALA A 3 -9.69 11.25 3.80
CA ALA A 3 -10.08 12.56 3.25
C ALA A 3 -9.26 12.92 2.00
N ARG A 4 -7.99 12.56 1.97
CA ARG A 4 -7.14 12.81 0.79
C ARG A 4 -7.51 11.88 -0.37
N ILE A 5 -7.90 10.64 -0.06
CA ILE A 5 -8.39 9.70 -1.08
C ILE A 5 -9.64 10.27 -1.74
N ASP A 6 -10.60 10.72 -0.93
CA ASP A 6 -11.86 11.27 -1.44
C ASP A 6 -11.65 12.55 -2.24
N ALA A 7 -10.66 13.35 -1.87
CA ALA A 7 -10.31 14.59 -2.59
C ALA A 7 -9.46 14.34 -3.84
N GLY A 8 -9.00 13.11 -4.09
CA GLY A 8 -8.11 12.79 -5.21
C GLY A 8 -6.68 13.28 -5.03
N THR A 9 -6.25 13.57 -3.79
CA THR A 9 -4.92 14.12 -3.48
C THR A 9 -4.03 13.14 -2.73
N ALA A 10 -4.47 11.89 -2.55
CA ALA A 10 -3.67 10.90 -1.85
C ALA A 10 -2.41 10.53 -2.63
N PRO A 11 -1.31 10.20 -1.94
CA PRO A 11 -0.15 9.61 -2.59
C PRO A 11 -0.47 8.22 -3.11
N THR A 12 0.46 7.60 -3.82
CA THR A 12 0.35 6.18 -4.16
C THR A 12 0.30 5.37 -2.87
N ILE A 13 -0.68 4.49 -2.75
CA ILE A 13 -0.86 3.60 -1.60
C ILE A 13 -0.65 2.17 -2.08
N LEU A 14 0.28 1.47 -1.46
CA LEU A 14 0.68 0.12 -1.85
C LEU A 14 0.29 -0.88 -0.78
N ASP A 15 -0.58 -1.82 -1.13
CA ASP A 15 -0.95 -2.96 -0.29
C ASP A 15 -0.06 -4.14 -0.66
N VAL A 16 0.73 -4.62 0.30
CA VAL A 16 1.68 -5.71 0.07
C VAL A 16 1.24 -7.03 0.71
N ARG A 17 -0.03 -7.12 1.04
CA ARG A 17 -0.63 -8.34 1.60
C ARG A 17 -0.92 -9.36 0.51
N SER A 18 -1.44 -10.53 0.91
CA SER A 18 -1.86 -11.56 -0.03
C SER A 18 -3.09 -11.10 -0.83
N ARG A 19 -3.34 -11.79 -1.95
CA ARG A 19 -4.47 -11.54 -2.82
C ARG A 19 -5.81 -11.70 -2.06
N TRP A 20 -5.90 -12.70 -1.21
CA TRP A 20 -7.12 -12.94 -0.42
C TRP A 20 -7.41 -11.81 0.55
N GLU A 21 -6.37 -11.32 1.23
CA GLU A 21 -6.50 -10.21 2.17
C GLU A 21 -6.96 -8.94 1.44
N PHE A 22 -6.34 -8.66 0.31
CA PHE A 22 -6.68 -7.48 -0.49
C PHE A 22 -8.14 -7.55 -0.97
N ALA A 23 -8.57 -8.69 -1.51
CA ALA A 23 -9.92 -8.87 -2.02
C ALA A 23 -10.98 -8.78 -0.91
N ALA A 24 -10.64 -9.20 0.32
CA ALA A 24 -11.55 -9.14 1.45
C ALA A 24 -11.80 -7.72 1.95
N GLY A 25 -10.85 -6.82 1.73
CA GLY A 25 -11.00 -5.42 2.09
C GLY A 25 -9.65 -4.72 2.10
N HIS A 26 -9.58 -3.55 1.48
CA HIS A 26 -8.36 -2.77 1.38
C HIS A 26 -8.66 -1.28 1.39
N VAL A 27 -7.63 -0.48 1.58
CA VAL A 27 -7.74 0.98 1.50
C VAL A 27 -8.18 1.37 0.09
N PRO A 28 -9.22 2.20 -0.07
CA PRO A 28 -9.70 2.59 -1.39
C PRO A 28 -8.59 3.20 -2.25
N GLY A 29 -8.47 2.74 -3.49
CA GLY A 29 -7.46 3.24 -4.43
C GLY A 29 -6.08 2.59 -4.29
N ALA A 30 -5.87 1.68 -3.34
CA ALA A 30 -4.58 1.04 -3.16
C ALA A 30 -4.22 0.16 -4.36
N VAL A 31 -2.94 0.21 -4.73
CA VAL A 31 -2.35 -0.72 -5.70
C VAL A 31 -1.92 -1.96 -4.95
N HIS A 32 -2.19 -3.14 -5.50
CA HIS A 32 -1.85 -4.39 -4.85
C HIS A 32 -0.65 -5.07 -5.50
N ILE A 33 0.42 -5.23 -4.74
CA ILE A 33 1.59 -6.03 -5.12
C ILE A 33 2.06 -6.76 -3.87
N PRO A 34 1.80 -8.09 -3.76
CA PRO A 34 2.25 -8.85 -2.59
C PRO A 34 3.76 -8.71 -2.38
N PHE A 35 4.19 -8.62 -1.11
CA PHE A 35 5.58 -8.27 -0.81
C PHE A 35 6.60 -9.25 -1.40
N TRP A 36 6.26 -10.53 -1.51
CA TRP A 36 7.17 -11.53 -2.07
C TRP A 36 7.36 -11.42 -3.59
N THR A 37 6.45 -10.73 -4.28
CA THR A 37 6.57 -10.49 -5.72
C THR A 37 7.13 -9.10 -6.05
N LEU A 38 7.25 -8.24 -5.05
CA LEU A 38 7.60 -6.83 -5.24
C LEU A 38 8.94 -6.64 -5.95
N PRO A 39 10.02 -7.39 -5.64
CA PRO A 39 11.29 -7.19 -6.34
C PRO A 39 11.18 -7.32 -7.86
N ALA A 40 10.34 -8.24 -8.33
CA ALA A 40 10.13 -8.45 -9.77
C ALA A 40 9.11 -7.48 -10.38
N ARG A 41 8.27 -6.84 -9.54
CA ARG A 41 7.13 -6.05 -9.99
C ARG A 41 7.22 -4.58 -9.64
N VAL A 42 8.33 -4.12 -9.09
CA VAL A 42 8.48 -2.73 -8.64
C VAL A 42 8.26 -1.73 -9.78
N THR A 43 8.56 -2.12 -11.00
CA THR A 43 8.35 -1.27 -12.18
C THR A 43 6.87 -1.06 -12.53
N GLU A 44 5.97 -1.83 -11.95
CA GLU A 44 4.53 -1.64 -12.14
C GLU A 44 3.99 -0.45 -11.35
N ILE A 45 4.77 0.08 -10.41
CA ILE A 45 4.38 1.26 -9.64
C ILE A 45 4.60 2.49 -10.52
N SER A 46 3.51 3.21 -10.81
CA SER A 46 3.59 4.40 -11.65
C SER A 46 4.12 5.60 -10.89
N GLY A 47 4.61 6.58 -11.65
CA GLY A 47 5.06 7.85 -11.12
C GLY A 47 6.55 7.89 -10.82
N PRO A 48 7.08 9.10 -10.63
CA PRO A 48 8.49 9.30 -10.31
C PRO A 48 8.89 8.68 -8.97
N ARG A 49 10.13 8.25 -8.86
CA ARG A 49 10.69 7.69 -7.62
C ARG A 49 10.75 8.72 -6.48
N ALA A 50 10.70 10.00 -6.83
CA ALA A 50 10.69 11.07 -5.83
C ALA A 50 9.32 11.32 -5.21
N ASP A 51 8.25 10.79 -5.81
CA ASP A 51 6.91 10.97 -5.28
C ASP A 51 6.70 10.12 -4.02
N PRO A 52 5.88 10.60 -3.08
CA PRO A 52 5.58 9.84 -1.88
C PRO A 52 4.86 8.53 -2.19
N ILE A 53 5.20 7.49 -1.46
CA ILE A 53 4.48 6.22 -1.49
C ILE A 53 4.20 5.78 -0.05
N VAL A 54 2.97 5.35 0.19
CA VAL A 54 2.53 4.83 1.48
C VAL A 54 2.34 3.33 1.34
N VAL A 55 3.00 2.56 2.18
CA VAL A 55 2.96 1.10 2.13
C VAL A 55 2.24 0.58 3.36
N TYR A 56 1.44 -0.45 3.21
CA TYR A 56 0.84 -1.11 4.37
C TYR A 56 0.68 -2.61 4.16
N CYS A 57 0.60 -3.32 5.28
CA CYS A 57 0.21 -4.73 5.33
C CYS A 57 -0.88 -4.92 6.40
N GLY A 58 -1.00 -6.10 6.98
CA GLY A 58 -1.97 -6.32 8.05
C GLY A 58 -1.62 -5.54 9.31
N HIS A 59 -0.39 -5.69 9.79
CA HIS A 59 0.06 -5.08 11.04
C HIS A 59 1.52 -4.62 11.06
N GLY A 60 2.27 -4.74 9.97
CA GLY A 60 3.58 -4.08 9.84
C GLY A 60 4.71 -4.84 9.16
N PRO A 61 5.05 -6.07 9.55
CA PRO A 61 6.31 -6.71 9.12
C PRO A 61 6.51 -6.82 7.61
N ARG A 62 5.47 -7.20 6.88
CA ARG A 62 5.55 -7.31 5.41
C ARG A 62 5.77 -5.97 4.75
N ALA A 63 5.17 -4.91 5.30
CA ALA A 63 5.33 -3.56 4.77
C ALA A 63 6.75 -3.05 4.98
N TYR A 64 7.36 -3.34 6.11
CA TYR A 64 8.75 -2.92 6.37
C TYR A 64 9.72 -3.62 5.43
N ALA A 65 9.51 -4.92 5.18
CA ALA A 65 10.30 -5.65 4.19
C ALA A 65 10.12 -5.04 2.79
N ALA A 66 8.90 -4.70 2.41
CA ALA A 66 8.62 -4.04 1.13
C ALA A 66 9.30 -2.67 1.05
N GLY A 67 9.34 -1.93 2.14
CA GLY A 67 10.02 -0.64 2.20
C GLY A 67 11.49 -0.72 1.86
N ILE A 68 12.17 -1.78 2.29
CA ILE A 68 13.57 -2.02 1.94
C ILE A 68 13.72 -2.19 0.43
N VAL A 69 12.85 -2.98 -0.18
CA VAL A 69 12.86 -3.20 -1.64
C VAL A 69 12.61 -1.89 -2.39
N LEU A 70 11.63 -1.11 -1.93
CA LEU A 70 11.29 0.16 -2.58
C LEU A 70 12.46 1.15 -2.51
N ARG A 71 13.09 1.29 -1.36
CA ARG A 71 14.24 2.18 -1.22
C ARG A 71 15.41 1.73 -2.08
N ALA A 72 15.66 0.43 -2.15
CA ALA A 72 16.70 -0.12 -3.03
C ALA A 72 16.39 0.16 -4.51
N ALA A 73 15.11 0.26 -4.88
CA ALA A 73 14.68 0.58 -6.23
C ALA A 73 14.66 2.09 -6.52
N GLY A 74 15.05 2.93 -5.56
CA GLY A 74 15.19 4.36 -5.76
C GLY A 74 14.04 5.21 -5.23
N PHE A 75 13.03 4.63 -4.60
CA PHE A 75 11.97 5.41 -3.96
C PHE A 75 12.53 6.16 -2.74
N ARG A 76 12.37 7.48 -2.71
CA ARG A 76 13.00 8.34 -1.70
C ARG A 76 12.08 8.68 -0.54
N HIS A 77 10.77 8.62 -0.74
CA HIS A 77 9.78 9.02 0.25
C HIS A 77 8.82 7.87 0.55
N VAL A 78 9.34 6.85 1.21
CA VAL A 78 8.57 5.68 1.62
C VAL A 78 8.10 5.89 3.04
N THR A 79 6.78 5.85 3.24
CA THR A 79 6.16 5.91 4.57
C THR A 79 5.19 4.75 4.72
N TYR A 80 4.64 4.60 5.91
CA TYR A 80 3.75 3.49 6.22
C TYR A 80 2.41 4.02 6.72
N LEU A 81 1.33 3.32 6.39
CA LEU A 81 0.03 3.64 6.93
C LEU A 81 0.05 3.35 8.43
N GLU A 82 -0.34 4.34 9.23
CA GLU A 82 -0.33 4.19 10.68
C GLU A 82 -1.25 3.06 11.12
N GLY A 83 -0.70 2.09 11.86
CA GLY A 83 -1.44 0.93 12.33
C GLY A 83 -1.85 -0.05 11.24
N HIS A 84 -1.49 0.19 10.00
CA HIS A 84 -1.74 -0.68 8.85
C HIS A 84 -3.22 -1.02 8.69
N MET A 85 -3.56 -2.13 8.06
CA MET A 85 -4.94 -2.50 7.83
C MET A 85 -5.68 -2.89 9.10
N GLN A 86 -4.97 -3.41 10.09
CA GLN A 86 -5.55 -3.75 11.37
C GLN A 86 -6.24 -2.53 12.00
N LYS A 87 -5.52 -1.42 12.08
CA LYS A 87 -6.06 -0.19 12.68
C LYS A 87 -7.13 0.45 11.80
N TRP A 88 -6.98 0.37 10.48
CA TRP A 88 -7.99 0.87 9.54
C TRP A 88 -9.35 0.19 9.78
N ARG A 89 -9.35 -1.14 9.92
CA ARG A 89 -10.57 -1.89 10.20
C ARG A 89 -11.14 -1.58 11.57
N GLN A 90 -10.29 -1.48 12.58
CA GLN A 90 -10.72 -1.15 13.94
C GLN A 90 -11.39 0.21 14.01
N ALA A 91 -10.95 1.16 13.21
CA ALA A 91 -11.54 2.50 13.14
C ALA A 91 -12.83 2.54 12.32
N GLY A 92 -13.23 1.44 11.68
CA GLY A 92 -14.44 1.38 10.88
C GLY A 92 -14.38 2.22 9.60
N LEU A 93 -13.21 2.51 9.09
CA LEU A 93 -13.06 3.31 7.89
C LEU A 93 -13.46 2.53 6.64
N ARG A 94 -13.96 3.26 5.63
CA ARG A 94 -14.43 2.66 4.38
C ARG A 94 -13.33 1.83 3.72
N GLN A 95 -13.71 0.66 3.22
CA GLN A 95 -12.82 -0.24 2.48
C GLN A 95 -13.39 -0.52 1.09
N ALA A 96 -12.51 -0.71 0.13
CA ALA A 96 -12.86 -1.30 -1.15
C ALA A 96 -12.73 -2.82 -1.04
N VAL A 97 -13.48 -3.56 -1.85
CA VAL A 97 -13.45 -5.03 -1.85
C VAL A 97 -13.27 -5.55 -3.27
N GLY A 98 -12.75 -6.77 -3.38
CA GLY A 98 -12.52 -7.40 -4.67
C GLY A 98 -11.37 -6.76 -5.43
N GLY A 99 -11.13 -7.26 -6.64
CA GLY A 99 -10.09 -6.75 -7.52
C GLY A 99 -8.68 -6.98 -6.99
N SER A 100 -7.82 -7.50 -7.81
CA SER A 100 -6.38 -7.59 -7.56
C SER A 100 -5.71 -7.37 -8.89
N ARG A 101 -4.68 -6.58 -8.88
CA ARG A 101 -3.98 -6.27 -10.13
C ARG A 101 -2.86 -7.21 -10.37
#